data_c07d394da36cb367e261d12a2e200a5a
#
_entry.id   c07d394da36cb367e261d12a2e200a5a
#
_cell.length_a   1.000
_cell.length_b   1.000
_cell.length_c   1.000
_cell.angle_alpha   90.00
_cell.angle_beta   90.00
_cell.angle_gamma   90.00
#
_symmetry.space_group_name_H-M   'P 1'
#
loop_
_entity.id
_entity.type
_entity.pdbx_description
1 polymer ?
#
loop_
_entity_poly.entity_id
_entity_poly.type
_entity_poly.pdbx_seq_one_letter_code
_entity_poly.pdbx_strand_id
1 'polypeptide(L)'
;MIVVERTDFVSVPVRDIARAKQFYGETLGLPLVSGDDAWPEFQLGENVSLYLIDPTNIGQAFTAPHSSHIALRVADVAEARAALEAKGVEFAGEIFDTGVCHMAVLTDPDGNALMLHHRYAPHEQEGGES
;
A
#
# COMPACT_ATOMS: atom_id res chain seq x y z
N MET A 1 -13.10 1.35 28.68
CA MET A 1 -13.12 0.84 27.28
C MET A 1 -12.80 1.97 26.34
N ILE A 2 -11.96 1.71 25.37
CA ILE A 2 -11.64 2.71 24.34
C ILE A 2 -12.50 2.48 23.12
N VAL A 3 -12.64 3.52 22.29
CA VAL A 3 -13.28 3.42 20.98
C VAL A 3 -12.23 3.83 19.94
N VAL A 4 -11.85 2.89 19.10
CA VAL A 4 -10.93 3.19 17.99
C VAL A 4 -11.77 3.71 16.84
N GLU A 5 -11.46 4.93 16.37
CA GLU A 5 -12.25 5.57 15.33
C GLU A 5 -11.83 5.12 13.93
N ARG A 6 -10.53 4.93 13.72
CA ARG A 6 -10.00 4.51 12.41
C ARG A 6 -8.50 4.26 12.51
N THR A 7 -7.92 3.75 11.46
CA THR A 7 -6.48 3.78 11.26
C THR A 7 -6.11 5.16 10.70
N ASP A 8 -5.19 5.87 11.32
CA ASP A 8 -4.75 7.18 10.82
C ASP A 8 -3.67 7.04 9.75
N PHE A 9 -2.71 6.17 9.99
CA PHE A 9 -1.65 5.94 9.01
C PHE A 9 -1.00 4.59 9.21
N VAL A 10 -0.31 4.15 8.18
CA VAL A 10 0.63 3.04 8.25
C VAL A 10 2.00 3.57 7.82
N SER A 11 3.06 2.94 8.27
CA SER A 11 4.40 3.33 7.86
C SER A 11 5.17 2.11 7.39
N VAL A 12 6.09 2.34 6.44
CA VAL A 12 6.95 1.28 5.94
C VAL A 12 8.41 1.72 6.01
N PRO A 13 9.32 0.83 6.41
CA PRO A 13 10.74 1.17 6.43
C PRO A 13 11.31 1.14 5.01
N VAL A 14 12.12 2.12 4.70
CA VAL A 14 12.78 2.19 3.40
C VAL A 14 14.26 2.51 3.58
N ARG A 15 15.09 2.09 2.61
CA ARG A 15 16.52 2.37 2.64
C ARG A 15 16.88 3.66 1.93
N ASP A 16 16.07 4.03 0.92
CA ASP A 16 16.33 5.18 0.06
C ASP A 16 15.02 5.92 -0.14
N ILE A 17 14.89 7.06 0.52
CA ILE A 17 13.67 7.87 0.50
C ILE A 17 13.34 8.32 -0.93
N ALA A 18 14.34 8.75 -1.71
CA ALA A 18 14.09 9.24 -3.07
C ALA A 18 13.52 8.13 -3.96
N ARG A 19 14.10 6.94 -3.87
CA ARG A 19 13.61 5.78 -4.64
C ARG A 19 12.21 5.38 -4.21
N ALA A 20 11.96 5.37 -2.91
CA ALA A 20 10.64 5.03 -2.39
C ALA A 20 9.58 6.06 -2.78
N LYS A 21 9.91 7.35 -2.72
CA LYS A 21 8.99 8.41 -3.18
C LYS A 21 8.62 8.23 -4.65
N GLN A 22 9.59 7.88 -5.47
CA GLN A 22 9.33 7.65 -6.88
C GLN A 22 8.37 6.48 -7.08
N PHE A 23 8.58 5.40 -6.35
CA PHE A 23 7.72 4.21 -6.47
C PHE A 23 6.28 4.53 -6.03
N TYR A 24 6.10 5.08 -4.84
CA TYR A 24 4.76 5.33 -4.32
C TYR A 24 4.06 6.48 -5.03
N GLY A 25 4.78 7.53 -5.39
CA GLY A 25 4.20 8.69 -6.05
C GLY A 25 4.01 8.54 -7.54
N GLU A 26 5.04 8.06 -8.25
CA GLU A 26 4.99 8.01 -9.70
C GLU A 26 4.56 6.66 -10.23
N THR A 27 5.08 5.57 -9.68
CA THR A 27 4.72 4.23 -10.17
C THR A 27 3.32 3.82 -9.71
N LEU A 28 3.02 3.92 -8.41
CA LEU A 28 1.69 3.61 -7.90
C LEU A 28 0.70 4.75 -8.08
N GLY A 29 1.16 5.98 -8.14
CA GLY A 29 0.30 7.14 -8.34
C GLY A 29 -0.42 7.62 -7.09
N LEU A 30 0.11 7.37 -5.91
CA LEU A 30 -0.50 7.87 -4.69
C LEU A 30 -0.29 9.39 -4.56
N PRO A 31 -1.31 10.15 -4.14
CA PRO A 31 -1.14 11.58 -3.94
C PRO A 31 -0.14 11.88 -2.82
N LEU A 32 0.81 12.77 -3.09
CA LEU A 32 1.77 13.23 -2.08
C LEU A 32 1.10 14.30 -1.22
N VAL A 33 1.04 14.05 0.09
CA VAL A 33 0.47 14.99 1.04
C VAL A 33 1.55 15.93 1.58
N SER A 34 2.71 15.38 1.93
CA SER A 34 3.84 16.17 2.41
C SER A 34 5.12 15.65 1.78
N GLY A 35 5.89 16.56 1.19
CA GLY A 35 7.16 16.26 0.58
C GLY A 35 8.34 16.33 1.53
N ASP A 36 8.12 16.28 2.83
CA ASP A 36 9.19 16.28 3.82
C ASP A 36 10.15 15.13 3.53
N ASP A 37 11.43 15.43 3.34
CA ASP A 37 12.41 14.41 2.95
C ASP A 37 12.68 13.39 4.05
N ALA A 38 12.39 13.74 5.31
CA ALA A 38 12.55 12.80 6.42
C ALA A 38 11.35 11.86 6.55
N TRP A 39 10.14 12.38 6.30
CA TRP A 39 8.89 11.65 6.51
C TRP A 39 7.91 11.92 5.37
N PRO A 40 8.19 11.46 4.14
CA PRO A 40 7.23 11.66 3.07
C PRO A 40 5.90 11.00 3.40
N GLU A 41 4.81 11.72 3.15
CA GLU A 41 3.47 11.25 3.46
C GLU A 41 2.65 11.17 2.18
N PHE A 42 2.08 10.01 1.91
CA PHE A 42 1.18 9.80 0.78
C PHE A 42 -0.21 9.48 1.28
N GLN A 43 -1.22 9.87 0.53
CA GLN A 43 -2.60 9.57 0.89
C GLN A 43 -2.99 8.17 0.39
N LEU A 44 -3.50 7.33 1.29
CA LEU A 44 -4.00 6.00 0.94
C LEU A 44 -5.50 6.01 0.71
N GLY A 45 -6.20 6.87 1.44
CA GLY A 45 -7.65 6.99 1.36
C GLY A 45 -8.07 8.18 2.18
N GLU A 46 -9.37 8.34 2.40
CA GLU A 46 -9.86 9.47 3.19
C GLU A 46 -9.33 9.36 4.61
N ASN A 47 -8.55 10.36 5.02
CA ASN A 47 -7.96 10.46 6.36
C ASN A 47 -7.02 9.30 6.74
N VAL A 48 -6.47 8.60 5.76
CA VAL A 48 -5.50 7.54 6.00
C VAL A 48 -4.28 7.77 5.13
N SER A 49 -3.11 7.74 5.74
CA SER A 49 -1.85 8.04 5.07
C SER A 49 -0.86 6.89 5.14
N LEU A 50 0.12 6.92 4.23
CA LEU A 50 1.29 6.07 4.26
C LEU A 50 2.52 6.96 4.48
N TYR A 51 3.33 6.64 5.49
CA TYR A 51 4.61 7.31 5.71
C TYR A 51 5.75 6.42 5.27
N LEU A 52 6.73 7.02 4.59
CA LEU A 52 8.00 6.36 4.29
C LEU A 52 8.99 6.74 5.38
N ILE A 53 9.61 5.76 6.00
CA ILE A 53 10.52 6.00 7.11
C ILE A 53 11.86 5.34 6.82
N ASP A 54 12.91 6.17 6.74
CA ASP A 54 14.27 5.66 6.76
C ASP A 54 14.64 5.49 8.24
N PRO A 55 14.81 4.25 8.73
CA PRO A 55 15.06 4.03 10.15
C PRO A 55 16.31 4.75 10.67
N THR A 56 17.28 5.02 9.80
CA THR A 56 18.48 5.73 10.22
C THR A 56 18.19 7.16 10.67
N ASN A 57 17.09 7.75 10.21
CA ASN A 57 16.67 9.09 10.62
C ASN A 57 16.21 9.13 12.07
N ILE A 58 15.91 7.99 12.66
CA ILE A 58 15.54 7.90 14.09
C ILE A 58 16.53 7.05 14.88
N GLY A 59 17.76 6.92 14.37
CA GLY A 59 18.83 6.24 15.07
C GLY A 59 18.71 4.72 15.07
N GLN A 60 17.98 4.15 14.13
CA GLN A 60 17.81 2.70 14.01
C GLN A 60 18.34 2.20 12.69
N ALA A 61 18.64 0.91 12.62
CA ALA A 61 19.04 0.28 11.37
C ALA A 61 17.82 -0.31 10.67
N PHE A 62 17.90 -0.38 9.34
CA PHE A 62 16.92 -1.16 8.59
C PHE A 62 17.16 -2.64 8.89
N THR A 63 16.17 -3.31 9.47
CA THR A 63 16.33 -4.72 9.87
C THR A 63 15.53 -5.65 8.95
N ALA A 64 14.32 -5.25 8.56
CA ALA A 64 13.47 -6.09 7.72
C ALA A 64 12.38 -5.23 7.10
N PRO A 65 11.90 -5.60 5.90
CA PRO A 65 10.75 -4.93 5.32
C PRO A 65 9.47 -5.29 6.07
N HIS A 66 8.44 -4.49 5.84
CA HIS A 66 7.10 -4.75 6.38
C HIS A 66 6.53 -5.98 5.66
N SER A 67 6.16 -7.02 6.41
CA SER A 67 5.78 -8.31 5.83
C SER A 67 4.27 -8.53 5.69
N SER A 68 3.45 -7.71 6.34
CA SER A 68 1.99 -7.81 6.19
C SER A 68 1.56 -6.96 5.01
N HIS A 69 0.73 -7.53 4.13
CA HIS A 69 0.32 -6.84 2.92
C HIS A 69 -0.57 -5.64 3.23
N ILE A 70 -0.21 -4.49 2.67
CA ILE A 70 -1.10 -3.32 2.68
C ILE A 70 -1.97 -3.46 1.44
N ALA A 71 -3.28 -3.58 1.65
CA ALA A 71 -4.23 -3.79 0.55
C ALA A 71 -4.66 -2.44 -0.01
N LEU A 72 -4.32 -2.23 -1.28
CA LEU A 72 -4.64 -1.00 -2.00
C LEU A 72 -5.82 -1.29 -2.93
N ARG A 73 -6.96 -0.64 -2.68
CA ARG A 73 -8.15 -0.88 -3.49
C ARG A 73 -8.00 -0.23 -4.86
N VAL A 74 -8.25 -1.02 -5.89
CA VAL A 74 -8.32 -0.55 -7.27
C VAL A 74 -9.65 -1.01 -7.88
N ALA A 75 -10.09 -0.34 -8.93
CA ALA A 75 -11.35 -0.69 -9.59
C ALA A 75 -11.29 -2.04 -10.29
N ASP A 76 -10.12 -2.39 -10.83
CA ASP A 76 -9.92 -3.63 -11.60
C ASP A 76 -8.49 -4.10 -11.37
N VAL A 77 -8.34 -5.22 -10.69
CA VAL A 77 -7.03 -5.75 -10.32
C VAL A 77 -6.22 -6.17 -11.54
N ALA A 78 -6.86 -6.82 -12.52
CA ALA A 78 -6.15 -7.28 -13.71
C ALA A 78 -5.60 -6.10 -14.53
N GLU A 79 -6.41 -5.06 -14.68
CA GLU A 79 -6.04 -3.86 -15.43
C GLU A 79 -4.94 -3.10 -14.72
N ALA A 80 -5.06 -2.93 -13.39
CA ALA A 80 -4.06 -2.23 -12.60
C ALA A 80 -2.73 -3.00 -12.60
N ARG A 81 -2.78 -4.33 -12.47
CA ARG A 81 -1.58 -5.17 -12.54
C ARG A 81 -0.88 -5.00 -13.88
N ALA A 82 -1.63 -5.05 -14.99
CA ALA A 82 -1.05 -4.89 -16.32
C ALA A 82 -0.38 -3.53 -16.48
N ALA A 83 -1.01 -2.47 -15.95
CA ALA A 83 -0.44 -1.13 -16.02
C ALA A 83 0.87 -1.02 -15.23
N LEU A 84 0.93 -1.65 -14.06
CA LEU A 84 2.16 -1.65 -13.25
C LEU A 84 3.24 -2.53 -13.86
N GLU A 85 2.87 -3.67 -14.43
CA GLU A 85 3.84 -4.51 -15.13
C GLU A 85 4.47 -3.78 -16.32
N ALA A 86 3.69 -2.95 -16.99
CA ALA A 86 4.21 -2.12 -18.08
C ALA A 86 5.25 -1.10 -17.60
N LYS A 87 5.22 -0.77 -16.31
CA LYS A 87 6.21 0.11 -15.67
C LYS A 87 7.37 -0.67 -15.04
N GLY A 88 7.42 -1.98 -15.24
CA GLY A 88 8.51 -2.81 -14.73
C GLY A 88 8.26 -3.41 -13.35
N VAL A 89 7.06 -3.28 -12.80
CA VAL A 89 6.73 -3.89 -11.50
C VAL A 89 6.50 -5.37 -11.68
N GLU A 90 7.07 -6.18 -10.79
CA GLU A 90 6.88 -7.63 -10.80
C GLU A 90 5.89 -8.02 -9.70
N PHE A 91 5.01 -8.96 -10.02
CA PHE A 91 4.03 -9.49 -9.08
C PHE A 91 4.38 -10.94 -8.72
N ALA A 92 4.06 -11.32 -7.50
CA ALA A 92 4.24 -12.69 -7.03
C ALA A 92 2.99 -13.50 -7.37
N GLY A 93 3.17 -14.51 -8.20
CA GLY A 93 2.08 -15.43 -8.56
C GLY A 93 1.01 -14.81 -9.45
N GLU A 94 -0.10 -15.51 -9.54
CA GLU A 94 -1.24 -15.10 -10.35
C GLU A 94 -2.22 -14.26 -9.53
N ILE A 95 -3.18 -13.64 -10.20
CA ILE A 95 -4.28 -12.97 -9.50
C ILE A 95 -5.08 -14.03 -8.75
N PHE A 96 -5.30 -13.80 -7.47
CA PHE A 96 -6.04 -14.71 -6.62
C PHE A 96 -7.48 -14.26 -6.47
N ASP A 97 -8.41 -15.19 -6.69
CA ASP A 97 -9.84 -14.95 -6.49
C ASP A 97 -10.28 -15.73 -5.25
N THR A 98 -10.69 -15.00 -4.22
CA THR A 98 -11.12 -15.62 -2.95
C THR A 98 -12.56 -16.10 -3.00
N GLY A 99 -13.30 -15.77 -4.06
CA GLY A 99 -14.74 -15.99 -4.13
C GLY A 99 -15.55 -14.74 -3.76
N VAL A 100 -14.90 -13.73 -3.22
CA VAL A 100 -15.53 -12.42 -2.91
C VAL A 100 -14.62 -11.25 -3.28
N CYS A 101 -13.33 -11.51 -3.51
CA CYS A 101 -12.33 -10.48 -3.80
C CYS A 101 -11.35 -10.97 -4.86
N HIS A 102 -10.78 -10.02 -5.60
CA HIS A 102 -9.56 -10.26 -6.38
C HIS A 102 -8.39 -9.59 -5.71
N MET A 103 -7.21 -10.22 -5.76
CA MET A 103 -5.99 -9.62 -5.22
C MET A 103 -4.78 -10.03 -6.02
N ALA A 104 -3.79 -9.15 -6.08
CA ALA A 104 -2.50 -9.40 -6.72
C ALA A 104 -1.41 -8.87 -5.80
N VAL A 105 -0.38 -9.68 -5.56
CA VAL A 105 0.64 -9.42 -4.55
C VAL A 105 1.91 -8.89 -5.20
N LEU A 106 2.46 -7.84 -4.61
CA LEU A 106 3.71 -7.23 -5.07
C LEU A 106 4.48 -6.71 -3.86
N THR A 107 5.69 -6.23 -4.12
CA THR A 107 6.47 -5.53 -3.09
C THR A 107 6.94 -4.19 -3.63
N ASP A 108 7.25 -3.28 -2.70
CA ASP A 108 7.93 -2.05 -3.07
C ASP A 108 9.44 -2.32 -3.28
N PRO A 109 10.25 -1.31 -3.67
CA PRO A 109 11.68 -1.54 -3.90
C PRO A 109 12.47 -2.06 -2.71
N ASP A 110 11.98 -1.87 -1.49
CA ASP A 110 12.63 -2.34 -0.27
C ASP A 110 12.10 -3.69 0.20
N GLY A 111 11.15 -4.27 -0.52
CA GLY A 111 10.56 -5.56 -0.17
C GLY A 111 9.35 -5.46 0.74
N ASN A 112 8.83 -4.26 1.00
CA ASN A 112 7.62 -4.11 1.80
C ASN A 112 6.42 -4.70 1.06
N ALA A 113 5.61 -5.48 1.77
CA ALA A 113 4.52 -6.25 1.18
C ALA A 113 3.31 -5.37 0.86
N LEU A 114 2.83 -5.47 -0.36
CA LEU A 114 1.67 -4.72 -0.86
C LEU A 114 0.75 -5.68 -1.60
N MET A 115 -0.51 -5.30 -1.79
CA MET A 115 -1.39 -6.00 -2.71
C MET A 115 -2.35 -5.02 -3.37
N LEU A 116 -2.70 -5.30 -4.61
CA LEU A 116 -3.86 -4.70 -5.25
C LEU A 116 -5.07 -5.51 -4.84
N HIS A 117 -6.17 -4.84 -4.55
CA HIS A 117 -7.34 -5.51 -3.98
C HIS A 117 -8.62 -4.91 -4.53
N HIS A 118 -9.60 -5.76 -4.80
CA HIS A 118 -10.94 -5.33 -5.16
C HIS A 118 -11.95 -6.35 -4.65
N ARG A 119 -12.77 -5.92 -3.69
CA ARG A 119 -13.88 -6.74 -3.23
C ARG A 119 -15.06 -6.52 -4.18
N TYR A 120 -15.46 -7.56 -4.87
CA TYR A 120 -16.56 -7.47 -5.83
C TYR A 120 -17.89 -7.92 -5.24
N ALA A 121 -17.87 -8.64 -4.11
CA ALA A 121 -19.08 -9.07 -3.44
C ALA A 121 -19.37 -8.13 -2.26
N PRO A 122 -20.63 -7.81 -1.97
CA PRO A 122 -20.96 -6.94 -0.84
C PRO A 122 -20.61 -7.62 0.47
N HIS A 123 -20.29 -6.81 1.49
CA HIS A 123 -20.16 -7.32 2.85
C HIS A 123 -21.55 -7.70 3.38
N GLU A 124 -21.60 -8.72 4.23
CA GLU A 124 -22.87 -9.13 4.82
C GLU A 124 -23.53 -7.99 5.59
N GLN A 125 -22.74 -7.22 6.33
CA GLN A 125 -23.26 -6.09 7.08
C GLN A 125 -23.83 -5.02 6.17
N GLU A 126 -23.22 -4.81 5.01
CA GLU A 126 -23.73 -3.85 4.04
C GLU A 126 -25.07 -4.27 3.50
N GLY A 127 -25.27 -5.58 3.29
CA GLY A 127 -26.53 -6.12 2.83
C GLY A 127 -27.57 -6.19 3.92
N GLY A 128 -27.16 -6.31 5.17
CA GLY A 128 -28.07 -6.56 6.27
C GLY A 128 -28.51 -5.32 7.03
N GLU A 129 -27.57 -4.45 7.33
CA GLU A 129 -27.89 -3.36 8.26
C GLU A 129 -27.13 -2.08 8.00
N SER A 130 -26.29 -2.10 7.07
CA SER A 130 -25.42 -0.93 6.79
C SER A 130 -26.13 0.38 6.57
#